data_28286b386f5398259356c9be0c363d26
#
_entry.id   28286b386f5398259356c9be0c363d26
#
_cell.length_a   1.000
_cell.length_b   1.000
_cell.length_c   1.000
_cell.angle_alpha   90.00
_cell.angle_beta   90.00
_cell.angle_gamma   90.00
#
_symmetry.space_group_name_H-M   'P 1'
#
loop_
_entity.id
_entity.type
_entity.pdbx_description
1 polymer ?
#
loop_
_entity_poly.entity_id
_entity_poly.type
_entity_poly.pdbx_seq_one_letter_code
_entity_poly.pdbx_strand_id
1 'polypeptide(L)'
;MAILKCEVGKFAITVTTNGEVAEKLHLITRNCQEVLTVSDLKKLIESGEPIQHYIGFEISGLVHLGTGLMSMGKIADFVKAGVKCKIFLADFHSYLNNKMGGNWENIREATEGYFKEGLIASLKCFGVDESQVEFIMGKTLYEQHPEHWETFMRVGKHITLSRNLRSVSIMGKKQGTEVDMATLFYPPLQVADIFTMNVNLAHAGIDQRKAHVIAREVGPAVAGWTPVAIHQNLIAGLASPDVDHKDEETLKMSKSKPGSAIFVHDTPEEIREKIKKAYGPPKETEFNPLINWVKTLVFWGEETGEFVINRPEKFGGDVTYTKVADLVADYQAEKLFPLDLKNALADWIIAKLEPARKHFEESGPKAGLARMKEMMEIK
;
A
#
# COMPACT_ATOMS: atom_id res chain seq x y z
N MET A 1 13.26 -12.97 27.92
CA MET A 1 13.67 -12.57 26.56
C MET A 1 12.94 -13.45 25.56
N ALA A 2 12.25 -12.89 24.61
CA ALA A 2 11.61 -13.61 23.52
C ALA A 2 12.55 -13.65 22.31
N ILE A 3 12.57 -14.75 21.58
CA ILE A 3 13.26 -14.87 20.30
C ILE A 3 12.17 -14.68 19.24
N LEU A 4 12.20 -13.56 18.52
CA LEU A 4 11.31 -13.29 17.41
C LEU A 4 12.03 -13.59 16.11
N LYS A 5 11.41 -14.44 15.28
CA LYS A 5 11.77 -14.55 13.87
C LYS A 5 10.87 -13.62 13.09
N CYS A 6 11.43 -12.55 12.53
CA CYS A 6 10.73 -11.65 11.63
C CYS A 6 11.10 -12.05 10.20
N GLU A 7 10.12 -12.40 9.39
CA GLU A 7 10.32 -12.52 7.96
C GLU A 7 10.03 -11.16 7.33
N VAL A 8 11.05 -10.58 6.71
CA VAL A 8 10.95 -9.33 5.96
C VAL A 8 11.42 -9.62 4.55
N GLY A 9 10.48 -9.74 3.65
CA GLY A 9 10.74 -10.19 2.27
C GLY A 9 11.34 -11.60 2.24
N LYS A 10 12.53 -11.74 1.65
CA LYS A 10 13.26 -13.02 1.55
C LYS A 10 14.18 -13.30 2.75
N PHE A 11 14.19 -12.43 3.76
CA PHE A 11 15.13 -12.52 4.87
C PHE A 11 14.40 -12.85 6.17
N ALA A 12 14.80 -13.96 6.80
CA ALA A 12 14.44 -14.26 8.17
C ALA A 12 15.42 -13.58 9.13
N ILE A 13 14.92 -12.66 9.97
CA ILE A 13 15.71 -11.94 10.95
C ILE A 13 15.34 -12.45 12.33
N THR A 14 16.32 -12.95 13.07
CA THR A 14 16.12 -13.37 14.46
C THR A 14 16.48 -12.20 15.39
N VAL A 15 15.51 -11.75 16.16
CA VAL A 15 15.71 -10.67 17.14
C VAL A 15 15.42 -11.19 18.55
N THR A 16 16.40 -11.03 19.44
CA THR A 16 16.20 -11.31 20.87
C THR A 16 15.81 -10.01 21.57
N THR A 17 14.64 -9.97 22.20
CA THR A 17 14.11 -8.77 22.85
C THR A 17 13.10 -9.12 23.97
N ASN A 18 12.54 -8.12 24.67
CA ASN A 18 11.42 -8.35 25.59
C ASN A 18 10.12 -8.61 24.82
N GLY A 19 9.09 -9.15 25.50
CA GLY A 19 7.85 -9.56 24.86
C GLY A 19 7.11 -8.39 24.16
N GLU A 20 7.04 -7.23 24.79
CA GLU A 20 6.35 -6.05 24.24
C GLU A 20 7.04 -5.49 23.00
N VAL A 21 8.38 -5.35 23.04
CA VAL A 21 9.16 -4.90 21.87
C VAL A 21 9.06 -5.93 20.74
N ALA A 22 9.02 -7.24 21.06
CA ALA A 22 8.83 -8.28 20.06
C ALA A 22 7.49 -8.16 19.36
N GLU A 23 6.41 -7.96 20.12
CA GLU A 23 5.06 -7.80 19.58
C GLU A 23 4.95 -6.56 18.68
N LYS A 24 5.43 -5.40 19.14
CA LYS A 24 5.47 -4.18 18.32
C LYS A 24 6.29 -4.37 17.06
N LEU A 25 7.47 -4.99 17.17
CA LEU A 25 8.33 -5.26 16.03
C LEU A 25 7.63 -6.18 15.02
N HIS A 26 6.97 -7.24 15.49
CA HIS A 26 6.20 -8.15 14.64
C HIS A 26 5.07 -7.41 13.91
N LEU A 27 4.22 -6.67 14.62
CA LEU A 27 3.12 -5.90 14.02
C LEU A 27 3.64 -4.90 12.97
N ILE A 28 4.74 -4.22 13.27
CA ILE A 28 5.31 -3.21 12.37
C ILE A 28 5.95 -3.86 11.14
N THR A 29 6.55 -5.04 11.23
CA THR A 29 7.31 -5.64 10.14
C THR A 29 6.56 -6.69 9.32
N ARG A 30 5.50 -7.30 9.87
CA ARG A 30 4.76 -8.36 9.13
C ARG A 30 4.16 -7.81 7.84
N ASN A 31 4.03 -8.66 6.84
CA ASN A 31 3.54 -8.33 5.50
C ASN A 31 4.30 -7.18 4.82
N CYS A 32 5.59 -7.03 5.15
CA CYS A 32 6.49 -6.06 4.53
C CYS A 32 7.54 -6.76 3.67
N GLN A 33 7.91 -6.11 2.57
CA GLN A 33 8.96 -6.60 1.67
C GLN A 33 10.36 -6.18 2.15
N GLU A 34 10.47 -5.01 2.79
CA GLU A 34 11.75 -4.46 3.24
C GLU A 34 11.58 -3.53 4.46
N VAL A 35 12.57 -3.56 5.35
CA VAL A 35 12.74 -2.58 6.43
C VAL A 35 14.17 -2.04 6.41
N LEU A 36 14.33 -0.73 6.34
CA LEU A 36 15.63 -0.02 6.37
C LEU A 36 15.75 0.79 7.67
N THR A 37 16.29 0.27 8.75
CA THR A 37 16.71 -1.11 8.99
C THR A 37 15.96 -1.69 10.18
N VAL A 38 15.89 -3.01 10.32
CA VAL A 38 15.26 -3.65 11.49
C VAL A 38 15.97 -3.27 12.79
N SER A 39 17.31 -3.08 12.73
CA SER A 39 18.10 -2.61 13.89
C SER A 39 17.69 -1.20 14.32
N ASP A 40 17.49 -0.28 13.36
CA ASP A 40 17.08 1.10 13.68
C ASP A 40 15.65 1.13 14.20
N LEU A 41 14.75 0.31 13.63
CA LEU A 41 13.38 0.16 14.11
C LEU A 41 13.34 -0.37 15.56
N LYS A 42 14.16 -1.39 15.86
CA LYS A 42 14.27 -1.92 17.23
C LYS A 42 14.71 -0.83 18.20
N LYS A 43 15.75 -0.08 17.87
CA LYS A 43 16.23 1.05 18.70
C LYS A 43 15.15 2.10 18.91
N LEU A 44 14.40 2.44 17.86
CA LEU A 44 13.28 3.39 17.93
C LEU A 44 12.19 2.89 18.88
N ILE A 45 11.82 1.61 18.83
CA ILE A 45 10.84 1.02 19.76
C ILE A 45 11.39 1.01 21.19
N GLU A 46 12.64 0.63 21.38
CA GLU A 46 13.31 0.54 22.71
C GLU A 46 13.54 1.91 23.34
N SER A 47 13.64 3.00 22.57
CA SER A 47 13.79 4.35 23.10
C SER A 47 12.57 4.85 23.88
N GLY A 48 11.39 4.27 23.63
CA GLY A 48 10.12 4.72 24.20
C GLY A 48 9.61 6.03 23.60
N GLU A 49 10.31 6.62 22.64
CA GLU A 49 9.83 7.81 21.93
C GLU A 49 8.60 7.51 21.07
N PRO A 50 7.68 8.47 20.90
CA PRO A 50 6.53 8.28 20.02
C PRO A 50 6.97 8.00 18.59
N ILE A 51 6.51 6.88 18.05
CA ILE A 51 6.73 6.56 16.63
C ILE A 51 5.75 7.37 15.80
N GLN A 52 6.28 8.26 14.96
CA GLN A 52 5.54 9.11 14.02
C GLN A 52 5.64 8.50 12.63
N HIS A 53 4.55 7.92 12.17
CA HIS A 53 4.46 7.28 10.86
C HIS A 53 3.81 8.21 9.82
N TYR A 54 4.17 8.03 8.54
CA TYR A 54 3.38 8.55 7.43
C TYR A 54 3.36 7.56 6.26
N ILE A 55 2.29 7.66 5.46
CA ILE A 55 2.20 7.15 4.10
C ILE A 55 1.55 8.22 3.22
N GLY A 56 2.11 8.46 2.02
CA GLY A 56 1.59 9.44 1.06
C GLY A 56 0.89 8.78 -0.13
N PHE A 57 -0.19 9.40 -0.59
CA PHE A 57 -0.93 8.94 -1.76
C PHE A 57 -1.18 10.06 -2.77
N GLU A 58 -0.82 9.84 -4.03
CA GLU A 58 -1.33 10.64 -5.14
C GLU A 58 -2.83 10.38 -5.37
N ILE A 59 -3.55 11.43 -5.65
CA ILE A 59 -4.96 11.39 -6.02
C ILE A 59 -5.05 11.04 -7.50
N SER A 60 -5.13 9.77 -7.82
CA SER A 60 -4.94 9.28 -9.19
C SER A 60 -6.11 8.44 -9.73
N GLY A 61 -7.28 8.50 -9.08
CA GLY A 61 -8.46 7.74 -9.45
C GLY A 61 -9.06 6.94 -8.30
N LEU A 62 -9.80 5.89 -8.61
CA LEU A 62 -10.50 5.07 -7.62
C LEU A 62 -9.54 4.30 -6.71
N VAL A 63 -9.94 4.10 -5.45
CA VAL A 63 -9.17 3.35 -4.44
C VAL A 63 -9.34 1.85 -4.67
N HIS A 64 -8.26 1.18 -5.07
CA HIS A 64 -8.22 -0.27 -5.28
C HIS A 64 -7.64 -1.00 -4.07
N LEU A 65 -7.69 -2.35 -4.05
CA LEU A 65 -7.22 -3.16 -2.92
C LEU A 65 -5.79 -2.86 -2.46
N GLY A 66 -4.88 -2.52 -3.38
CA GLY A 66 -3.49 -2.17 -3.03
C GLY A 66 -3.40 -0.87 -2.22
N THR A 67 -4.12 0.17 -2.62
CA THR A 67 -4.21 1.43 -1.88
C THR A 67 -5.11 1.30 -0.65
N GLY A 68 -6.23 0.60 -0.78
CA GLY A 68 -7.20 0.39 0.29
C GLY A 68 -6.77 -0.70 1.27
N LEU A 69 -7.00 -1.99 0.95
CA LEU A 69 -6.80 -3.05 1.94
C LEU A 69 -5.33 -3.24 2.36
N MET A 70 -4.38 -3.22 1.41
CA MET A 70 -2.97 -3.41 1.77
C MET A 70 -2.44 -2.28 2.66
N SER A 71 -2.60 -1.02 2.22
CA SER A 71 -2.04 0.09 3.00
C SER A 71 -2.81 0.34 4.28
N MET A 72 -4.14 0.30 4.26
CA MET A 72 -4.94 0.56 5.47
C MET A 72 -4.87 -0.60 6.47
N GLY A 73 -4.74 -1.84 6.01
CA GLY A 73 -4.46 -2.97 6.88
C GLY A 73 -3.10 -2.84 7.57
N LYS A 74 -2.10 -2.30 6.86
CA LYS A 74 -0.80 -2.02 7.48
C LYS A 74 -0.87 -0.88 8.50
N ILE A 75 -1.67 0.15 8.22
CA ILE A 75 -1.97 1.20 9.22
C ILE A 75 -2.67 0.62 10.45
N ALA A 76 -3.59 -0.34 10.26
CA ALA A 76 -4.23 -1.01 11.39
C ALA A 76 -3.21 -1.76 12.29
N ASP A 77 -2.19 -2.39 11.70
CA ASP A 77 -1.08 -2.98 12.46
C ASP A 77 -0.28 -1.92 13.23
N PHE A 78 -0.01 -0.78 12.61
CA PHE A 78 0.70 0.32 13.27
C PHE A 78 -0.12 0.93 14.41
N VAL A 79 -1.42 1.14 14.24
CA VAL A 79 -2.32 1.61 15.31
C VAL A 79 -2.31 0.63 16.49
N LYS A 80 -2.40 -0.69 16.23
CA LYS A 80 -2.29 -1.72 17.27
C LYS A 80 -0.93 -1.71 17.99
N ALA A 81 0.14 -1.36 17.27
CA ALA A 81 1.48 -1.20 17.85
C ALA A 81 1.68 0.12 18.61
N GLY A 82 0.67 0.99 18.69
CA GLY A 82 0.74 2.30 19.34
C GLY A 82 1.47 3.38 18.54
N VAL A 83 1.59 3.19 17.23
CA VAL A 83 2.21 4.16 16.31
C VAL A 83 1.22 5.26 15.96
N LYS A 84 1.67 6.51 15.96
CA LYS A 84 0.88 7.66 15.48
C LYS A 84 0.91 7.73 13.97
N CYS A 85 -0.23 7.46 13.33
CA CYS A 85 -0.32 7.29 11.88
C CYS A 85 -0.81 8.56 11.20
N LYS A 86 -0.05 9.04 10.22
CA LYS A 86 -0.41 10.13 9.30
C LYS A 86 -0.64 9.58 7.90
N ILE A 87 -1.74 9.98 7.29
CA ILE A 87 -2.09 9.69 5.89
C ILE A 87 -2.00 10.99 5.12
N PHE A 88 -0.97 11.10 4.27
CA PHE A 88 -0.69 12.28 3.50
C PHE A 88 -1.40 12.24 2.14
N LEU A 89 -2.30 13.15 1.91
CA LEU A 89 -3.04 13.33 0.66
C LEU A 89 -2.24 14.30 -0.21
N ALA A 90 -1.45 13.74 -1.12
CA ALA A 90 -0.39 14.42 -1.85
C ALA A 90 -0.91 15.16 -3.10
N ASP A 91 -1.69 16.24 -2.90
CA ASP A 91 -2.31 17.03 -3.95
C ASP A 91 -1.27 17.71 -4.86
N PHE A 92 -0.19 18.28 -4.31
CA PHE A 92 0.91 18.85 -5.11
C PHE A 92 1.62 17.79 -5.94
N HIS A 93 1.89 16.62 -5.39
CA HIS A 93 2.48 15.51 -6.13
C HIS A 93 1.56 15.02 -7.24
N SER A 94 0.24 14.99 -6.97
CA SER A 94 -0.77 14.66 -7.97
C SER A 94 -0.75 15.63 -9.13
N TYR A 95 -0.61 16.93 -8.84
CA TYR A 95 -0.49 17.97 -9.86
C TYR A 95 0.81 17.81 -10.68
N LEU A 96 1.98 17.69 -10.01
CA LEU A 96 3.28 17.50 -10.66
C LEU A 96 3.32 16.25 -11.56
N ASN A 97 2.51 15.23 -11.22
CA ASN A 97 2.42 13.98 -11.99
C ASN A 97 1.19 13.93 -12.92
N ASN A 98 0.59 15.09 -13.23
CA ASN A 98 -0.55 15.23 -14.16
C ASN A 98 -1.73 14.29 -13.83
N LYS A 99 -1.96 13.95 -12.53
CA LYS A 99 -3.14 13.19 -12.14
C LYS A 99 -4.39 14.05 -12.30
N MET A 100 -5.54 13.41 -12.47
CA MET A 100 -6.83 14.10 -12.67
C MET A 100 -6.77 15.21 -13.76
N GLY A 101 -5.98 14.95 -14.84
CA GLY A 101 -5.76 15.89 -15.92
C GLY A 101 -4.83 17.08 -15.60
N GLY A 102 -4.07 17.03 -14.48
CA GLY A 102 -3.24 18.14 -14.02
C GLY A 102 -4.04 19.36 -13.59
N ASN A 103 -5.29 19.18 -13.19
CA ASN A 103 -6.19 20.25 -12.76
C ASN A 103 -6.28 20.29 -11.23
N TRP A 104 -5.93 21.45 -10.63
CA TRP A 104 -5.94 21.66 -9.19
C TRP A 104 -7.32 21.47 -8.56
N GLU A 105 -8.36 21.97 -9.21
CA GLU A 105 -9.73 21.91 -8.68
C GLU A 105 -10.22 20.48 -8.65
N ASN A 106 -10.00 19.73 -9.77
CA ASN A 106 -10.34 18.32 -9.84
C ASN A 106 -9.58 17.49 -8.79
N ILE A 107 -8.27 17.77 -8.59
CA ILE A 107 -7.47 17.06 -7.60
C ILE A 107 -8.03 17.29 -6.19
N ARG A 108 -8.34 18.53 -5.83
CA ARG A 108 -8.85 18.86 -4.48
C ARG A 108 -10.26 18.31 -4.27
N GLU A 109 -11.15 18.49 -5.24
CA GLU A 109 -12.49 17.93 -5.18
C GLU A 109 -12.47 16.42 -5.05
N ALA A 110 -11.62 15.72 -5.83
CA ALA A 110 -11.45 14.27 -5.73
C ALA A 110 -10.84 13.86 -4.40
N THR A 111 -9.93 14.66 -3.82
CA THR A 111 -9.30 14.38 -2.53
C THR A 111 -10.33 14.37 -1.41
N GLU A 112 -11.10 15.46 -1.29
CA GLU A 112 -12.04 15.67 -0.20
C GLU A 112 -13.33 14.85 -0.39
N GLY A 113 -13.82 14.77 -1.63
CA GLY A 113 -15.11 14.15 -1.93
C GLY A 113 -15.07 12.62 -2.00
N TYR A 114 -13.97 12.03 -2.47
CA TYR A 114 -13.92 10.58 -2.68
C TYR A 114 -12.69 9.90 -2.09
N PHE A 115 -11.48 10.44 -2.35
CA PHE A 115 -10.25 9.67 -2.10
C PHE A 115 -10.03 9.43 -0.60
N LYS A 116 -10.20 10.47 0.22
CA LYS A 116 -10.16 10.38 1.68
C LYS A 116 -11.23 9.39 2.17
N GLU A 117 -12.47 9.49 1.66
CA GLU A 117 -13.56 8.59 2.03
C GLU A 117 -13.25 7.13 1.69
N GLY A 118 -12.59 6.87 0.55
CA GLY A 118 -12.15 5.53 0.14
C GLY A 118 -11.11 4.93 1.10
N LEU A 119 -10.22 5.76 1.67
CA LEU A 119 -9.25 5.33 2.67
C LEU A 119 -9.93 5.08 4.02
N ILE A 120 -10.85 5.96 4.46
CA ILE A 120 -11.67 5.77 5.68
C ILE A 120 -12.48 4.48 5.57
N ALA A 121 -13.17 4.26 4.45
CA ALA A 121 -13.90 3.03 4.20
C ALA A 121 -13.01 1.78 4.33
N SER A 122 -11.78 1.88 3.82
CA SER A 122 -10.80 0.79 3.92
C SER A 122 -10.31 0.56 5.35
N LEU A 123 -10.11 1.60 6.16
CA LEU A 123 -9.77 1.48 7.59
C LEU A 123 -10.87 0.75 8.36
N LYS A 124 -12.15 1.06 8.07
CA LYS A 124 -13.31 0.38 8.67
C LYS A 124 -13.28 -1.13 8.42
N CYS A 125 -12.73 -1.61 7.30
CA CYS A 125 -12.54 -3.04 7.04
C CYS A 125 -11.59 -3.74 8.03
N PHE A 126 -10.81 -2.97 8.79
CA PHE A 126 -9.88 -3.47 9.81
C PHE A 126 -10.29 -3.03 11.23
N GLY A 127 -11.47 -2.44 11.40
CA GLY A 127 -11.98 -1.96 12.67
C GLY A 127 -11.23 -0.73 13.22
N VAL A 128 -10.56 0.03 12.35
CA VAL A 128 -9.90 1.27 12.72
C VAL A 128 -10.84 2.44 12.42
N ASP A 129 -11.07 3.28 13.43
CA ASP A 129 -11.82 4.53 13.31
C ASP A 129 -10.93 5.65 12.77
N GLU A 130 -11.51 6.59 12.01
CA GLU A 130 -10.75 7.69 11.41
C GLU A 130 -10.08 8.60 12.46
N SER A 131 -10.62 8.69 13.67
CA SER A 131 -10.03 9.48 14.78
C SER A 131 -8.68 8.90 15.28
N GLN A 132 -8.35 7.66 14.91
CA GLN A 132 -7.10 7.00 15.28
C GLN A 132 -5.95 7.33 14.30
N VAL A 133 -6.24 8.05 13.22
CA VAL A 133 -5.29 8.44 12.18
C VAL A 133 -5.45 9.92 11.84
N GLU A 134 -4.38 10.55 11.43
CA GLU A 134 -4.37 11.95 11.01
C GLU A 134 -4.31 12.04 9.49
N PHE A 135 -5.32 12.66 8.86
CA PHE A 135 -5.29 12.98 7.43
C PHE A 135 -4.71 14.37 7.20
N ILE A 136 -3.66 14.46 6.40
CA ILE A 136 -2.96 15.72 6.10
C ILE A 136 -2.99 15.95 4.60
N MET A 137 -3.53 17.08 4.15
CA MET A 137 -3.45 17.52 2.77
C MET A 137 -2.16 18.31 2.54
N GLY A 138 -1.50 18.13 1.39
CA GLY A 138 -0.26 18.84 1.06
C GLY A 138 -0.41 20.35 1.14
N LYS A 139 -1.51 20.93 0.60
CA LYS A 139 -1.83 22.35 0.72
C LYS A 139 -1.81 22.81 2.19
N THR A 140 -2.53 22.10 3.05
CA THR A 140 -2.62 22.45 4.48
C THR A 140 -1.26 22.35 5.16
N LEU A 141 -0.48 21.30 4.87
CA LEU A 141 0.87 21.13 5.41
C LEU A 141 1.76 22.34 5.06
N TYR A 142 1.78 22.73 3.79
CA TYR A 142 2.67 23.79 3.31
C TYR A 142 2.24 25.20 3.76
N GLU A 143 0.94 25.43 3.97
CA GLU A 143 0.41 26.67 4.56
C GLU A 143 0.74 26.79 6.05
N GLN A 144 0.67 25.70 6.80
CA GLN A 144 0.98 25.66 8.23
C GLN A 144 2.49 25.63 8.53
N HIS A 145 3.30 25.14 7.58
CA HIS A 145 4.74 24.97 7.68
C HIS A 145 5.47 25.70 6.55
N PRO A 146 5.52 27.04 6.50
CA PRO A 146 6.19 27.80 5.44
C PRO A 146 7.69 27.46 5.33
N GLU A 147 8.32 27.00 6.41
CA GLU A 147 9.69 26.48 6.43
C GLU A 147 9.87 25.20 5.58
N HIS A 148 8.80 24.57 5.14
CA HIS A 148 8.83 23.44 4.21
C HIS A 148 9.64 23.74 2.95
N TRP A 149 9.50 24.94 2.39
CA TRP A 149 10.21 25.32 1.17
C TRP A 149 11.73 25.47 1.39
N GLU A 150 12.15 25.92 2.58
CA GLU A 150 13.57 25.88 2.96
C GLU A 150 14.06 24.42 3.06
N THR A 151 13.29 23.57 3.70
CA THR A 151 13.59 22.12 3.84
C THR A 151 13.72 21.48 2.44
N PHE A 152 12.78 21.75 1.54
CA PHE A 152 12.84 21.29 0.15
C PHE A 152 14.13 21.74 -0.56
N MET A 153 14.51 23.01 -0.45
CA MET A 153 15.77 23.50 -1.02
C MET A 153 17.00 22.85 -0.39
N ARG A 154 17.00 22.65 0.92
CA ARG A 154 18.09 21.94 1.63
C ARG A 154 18.23 20.50 1.13
N VAL A 155 17.11 19.77 0.98
CA VAL A 155 17.09 18.43 0.37
C VAL A 155 17.69 18.48 -1.03
N GLY A 156 17.24 19.41 -1.89
CA GLY A 156 17.74 19.58 -3.26
C GLY A 156 19.25 19.83 -3.33
N LYS A 157 19.84 20.55 -2.37
CA LYS A 157 21.29 20.76 -2.29
C LYS A 157 22.10 19.49 -2.00
N HIS A 158 21.49 18.48 -1.41
CA HIS A 158 22.13 17.21 -1.07
C HIS A 158 21.87 16.08 -2.08
N ILE A 159 21.10 16.37 -3.15
CA ILE A 159 20.81 15.41 -4.21
C ILE A 159 21.45 15.86 -5.53
N THR A 160 22.27 15.01 -6.15
CA THR A 160 22.78 15.28 -7.49
C THR A 160 21.70 15.15 -8.55
N LEU A 161 21.80 15.88 -9.66
CA LEU A 161 20.84 15.76 -10.78
C LEU A 161 20.72 14.31 -11.27
N SER A 162 21.83 13.60 -11.42
CA SER A 162 21.80 12.20 -11.86
C SER A 162 21.11 11.27 -10.86
N ARG A 163 21.22 11.52 -9.54
CA ARG A 163 20.50 10.78 -8.50
C ARG A 163 19.00 11.07 -8.59
N ASN A 164 18.65 12.34 -8.75
CA ASN A 164 17.26 12.78 -8.88
C ASN A 164 16.60 12.14 -10.11
N LEU A 165 17.22 12.19 -11.28
CA LEU A 165 16.73 11.58 -12.52
C LEU A 165 16.48 10.05 -12.35
N ARG A 166 17.36 9.32 -11.66
CA ARG A 166 17.11 7.88 -11.37
C ARG A 166 15.95 7.65 -10.43
N SER A 167 15.55 8.65 -9.64
CA SER A 167 14.47 8.56 -8.67
C SER A 167 13.09 8.89 -9.24
N VAL A 168 13.01 9.46 -10.45
CA VAL A 168 11.72 9.83 -11.10
C VAL A 168 10.81 8.62 -11.33
N SER A 169 11.37 7.40 -11.34
CA SER A 169 10.57 6.17 -11.45
C SER A 169 9.56 5.99 -10.33
N ILE A 170 9.73 6.65 -9.16
CA ILE A 170 8.72 6.65 -8.08
C ILE A 170 7.36 7.22 -8.53
N MET A 171 7.35 8.07 -9.56
CA MET A 171 6.14 8.60 -10.18
C MET A 171 5.45 7.61 -11.14
N GLY A 172 6.01 6.40 -11.32
CA GLY A 172 5.57 5.44 -12.34
C GLY A 172 6.03 5.78 -13.77
N LYS A 173 6.96 6.74 -13.94
CA LYS A 173 7.55 7.07 -15.24
C LYS A 173 8.72 6.13 -15.56
N LYS A 174 8.81 5.66 -16.81
CA LYS A 174 9.95 4.84 -17.26
C LYS A 174 11.21 5.66 -17.34
N GLN A 175 12.35 5.02 -17.06
CA GLN A 175 13.66 5.65 -17.20
C GLN A 175 13.90 6.00 -18.69
N GLY A 176 14.35 7.24 -18.96
CA GLY A 176 14.58 7.72 -20.34
C GLY A 176 13.37 8.43 -20.98
N THR A 177 12.22 8.52 -20.30
CA THR A 177 11.16 9.42 -20.77
C THR A 177 11.58 10.88 -20.63
N GLU A 178 11.12 11.73 -21.54
CA GLU A 178 11.28 13.17 -21.42
C GLU A 178 10.70 13.67 -20.09
N VAL A 179 11.48 14.45 -19.37
CA VAL A 179 11.12 14.97 -18.04
C VAL A 179 11.10 16.50 -18.09
N ASP A 180 9.99 17.07 -17.65
CA ASP A 180 9.87 18.50 -17.39
C ASP A 180 10.49 18.88 -16.03
N MET A 181 10.62 20.18 -15.77
CA MET A 181 11.15 20.68 -14.50
C MET A 181 10.28 20.25 -13.30
N ALA A 182 8.96 20.16 -13.48
CA ALA A 182 8.03 19.73 -12.43
C ALA A 182 8.33 18.30 -11.98
N THR A 183 8.63 17.41 -12.92
CA THR A 183 9.06 16.03 -12.64
C THR A 183 10.31 15.99 -11.75
N LEU A 184 11.25 16.94 -11.92
CA LEU A 184 12.47 16.97 -11.09
C LEU A 184 12.21 17.45 -9.66
N PHE A 185 11.13 18.17 -9.41
CA PHE A 185 10.77 18.61 -8.07
C PHE A 185 10.13 17.49 -7.23
N TYR A 186 9.55 16.49 -7.87
CA TYR A 186 8.78 15.45 -7.19
C TYR A 186 9.59 14.66 -6.12
N PRO A 187 10.74 14.04 -6.44
CA PRO A 187 11.47 13.26 -5.43
C PRO A 187 11.96 14.11 -4.25
N PRO A 188 12.56 15.30 -4.41
CA PRO A 188 12.98 16.12 -3.28
C PRO A 188 11.80 16.68 -2.48
N LEU A 189 10.63 16.90 -3.10
CA LEU A 189 9.43 17.34 -2.40
C LEU A 189 8.91 16.23 -1.47
N GLN A 190 8.82 14.99 -1.94
CA GLN A 190 8.42 13.83 -1.11
C GLN A 190 9.39 13.62 0.06
N VAL A 191 10.68 13.84 -0.13
CA VAL A 191 11.67 13.76 0.95
C VAL A 191 11.48 14.90 1.95
N ALA A 192 11.19 16.11 1.50
CA ALA A 192 10.94 17.25 2.36
C ALA A 192 9.67 17.06 3.21
N ASP A 193 8.63 16.43 2.66
CA ASP A 193 7.39 16.11 3.40
C ASP A 193 7.69 15.26 4.64
N ILE A 194 8.55 14.25 4.51
CA ILE A 194 8.96 13.37 5.61
C ILE A 194 9.53 14.21 6.78
N PHE A 195 10.40 15.16 6.46
CA PHE A 195 11.05 16.00 7.47
C PHE A 195 10.10 17.05 8.03
N THR A 196 9.30 17.70 7.20
CA THR A 196 8.30 18.69 7.62
C THR A 196 7.26 18.09 8.56
N MET A 197 6.80 16.87 8.30
CA MET A 197 5.86 16.15 9.18
C MET A 197 6.54 15.53 10.40
N ASN A 198 7.85 15.69 10.58
CA ASN A 198 8.64 15.10 11.68
C ASN A 198 8.44 13.59 11.81
N VAL A 199 8.55 12.87 10.68
CA VAL A 199 8.28 11.44 10.59
C VAL A 199 9.55 10.64 10.88
N ASN A 200 9.50 9.74 11.86
CA ASN A 200 10.62 8.81 12.14
C ASN A 200 10.37 7.39 11.59
N LEU A 201 9.17 7.11 11.06
CA LEU A 201 8.80 5.85 10.40
C LEU A 201 8.12 6.15 9.06
N ALA A 202 8.87 6.20 7.97
CA ALA A 202 8.34 6.41 6.62
C ALA A 202 7.88 5.07 6.00
N HIS A 203 6.64 5.03 5.51
CA HIS A 203 6.00 3.83 4.94
C HIS A 203 5.50 4.08 3.53
N ALA A 204 5.69 3.12 2.64
CA ALA A 204 5.14 3.13 1.29
C ALA A 204 5.18 1.73 0.64
N GLY A 205 4.70 1.59 -0.58
CA GLY A 205 5.01 0.46 -1.45
C GLY A 205 6.51 0.43 -1.79
N ILE A 206 7.03 -0.75 -2.14
CA ILE A 206 8.46 -0.90 -2.50
C ILE A 206 8.85 -0.04 -3.71
N ASP A 207 7.91 0.33 -4.56
CA ASP A 207 8.11 1.23 -5.70
C ASP A 207 8.54 2.64 -5.27
N GLN A 208 8.27 3.06 -4.02
CA GLN A 208 8.68 4.35 -3.45
C GLN A 208 10.06 4.30 -2.75
N ARG A 209 10.72 3.16 -2.73
CA ARG A 209 12.00 2.91 -2.04
C ARG A 209 13.05 3.98 -2.29
N LYS A 210 13.15 4.48 -3.53
CA LYS A 210 14.19 5.45 -3.91
C LYS A 210 14.07 6.78 -3.15
N ALA A 211 12.84 7.27 -2.93
CA ALA A 211 12.61 8.48 -2.12
C ALA A 211 13.01 8.26 -0.66
N HIS A 212 12.64 7.12 -0.07
CA HIS A 212 12.98 6.82 1.30
C HIS A 212 14.49 6.61 1.52
N VAL A 213 15.20 6.02 0.55
CA VAL A 213 16.67 5.91 0.60
C VAL A 213 17.32 7.30 0.56
N ILE A 214 16.80 8.21 -0.29
CA ILE A 214 17.28 9.60 -0.30
C ILE A 214 17.01 10.26 1.06
N ALA A 215 15.81 10.12 1.63
CA ALA A 215 15.49 10.67 2.95
C ALA A 215 16.48 10.19 4.03
N ARG A 216 16.83 8.90 4.01
CA ARG A 216 17.83 8.34 4.93
C ARG A 216 19.25 8.88 4.71
N GLU A 217 19.65 9.07 3.44
CA GLU A 217 20.98 9.61 3.07
C GLU A 217 21.15 11.08 3.47
N VAL A 218 20.12 11.92 3.24
CA VAL A 218 20.21 13.36 3.49
C VAL A 218 19.75 13.78 4.89
N GLY A 219 19.02 12.91 5.59
CA GLY A 219 18.42 13.20 6.89
C GLY A 219 19.37 13.80 7.92
N PRO A 220 20.58 13.23 8.16
CA PRO A 220 21.53 13.79 9.09
C PRO A 220 21.91 15.25 8.80
N ALA A 221 22.01 15.64 7.53
CA ALA A 221 22.40 16.99 7.12
C ALA A 221 21.21 17.98 7.07
N VAL A 222 19.99 17.49 6.77
CA VAL A 222 18.81 18.32 6.59
C VAL A 222 18.02 18.47 7.89
N ALA A 223 17.82 17.38 8.61
CA ALA A 223 16.95 17.32 9.78
C ALA A 223 17.67 16.94 11.10
N GLY A 224 18.90 16.44 11.03
CA GLY A 224 19.65 15.96 12.19
C GLY A 224 19.30 14.53 12.63
N TRP A 225 18.46 13.81 11.90
CA TRP A 225 18.03 12.43 12.18
C TRP A 225 17.78 11.64 10.89
N THR A 226 17.67 10.32 11.04
CA THR A 226 17.46 9.39 9.91
C THR A 226 16.15 8.62 10.13
N PRO A 227 15.16 8.70 9.24
CA PRO A 227 13.92 7.94 9.37
C PRO A 227 14.17 6.44 9.14
N VAL A 228 13.44 5.59 9.87
CA VAL A 228 13.26 4.19 9.48
C VAL A 228 12.33 4.16 8.27
N ALA A 229 12.65 3.34 7.28
CA ALA A 229 11.79 3.18 6.12
C ALA A 229 11.24 1.74 6.04
N ILE A 230 9.95 1.62 5.78
CA ILE A 230 9.25 0.35 5.62
C ILE A 230 8.58 0.33 4.24
N HIS A 231 8.80 -0.78 3.53
CA HIS A 231 8.19 -0.98 2.22
C HIS A 231 7.29 -2.21 2.23
N GLN A 232 6.00 -1.99 2.00
CA GLN A 232 5.03 -3.08 1.85
C GLN A 232 5.12 -3.73 0.47
N ASN A 233 4.64 -4.98 0.38
CA ASN A 233 4.48 -5.69 -0.88
C ASN A 233 3.50 -4.94 -1.80
N LEU A 234 3.76 -5.02 -3.11
CA LEU A 234 2.79 -4.61 -4.11
C LEU A 234 1.82 -5.77 -4.36
N ILE A 235 0.53 -5.46 -4.38
CA ILE A 235 -0.48 -6.46 -4.71
C ILE A 235 -0.57 -6.64 -6.23
N ALA A 236 -0.59 -7.89 -6.69
CA ALA A 236 -0.68 -8.20 -8.10
C ALA A 236 -2.05 -7.80 -8.69
N GLY A 237 -2.06 -7.27 -9.92
CA GLY A 237 -3.27 -7.09 -10.71
C GLY A 237 -3.80 -8.44 -11.23
N LEU A 238 -5.10 -8.52 -11.54
CA LEU A 238 -5.76 -9.75 -11.97
C LEU A 238 -5.45 -10.17 -13.42
N ALA A 239 -4.80 -9.31 -14.20
CA ALA A 239 -4.44 -9.61 -15.58
C ALA A 239 -3.27 -10.62 -15.67
N SER A 240 -3.19 -11.31 -16.83
CA SER A 240 -2.00 -12.12 -17.15
C SER A 240 -0.74 -11.26 -17.10
N PRO A 241 0.37 -11.77 -16.53
CA PRO A 241 1.66 -11.10 -16.64
C PRO A 241 2.06 -10.94 -18.10
N ASP A 242 2.70 -9.83 -18.43
CA ASP A 242 3.32 -9.64 -19.74
C ASP A 242 4.51 -10.60 -19.86
N VAL A 243 4.56 -11.37 -20.97
CA VAL A 243 5.53 -12.44 -21.13
C VAL A 243 6.98 -11.89 -21.13
N ASP A 244 7.14 -10.68 -21.59
CA ASP A 244 8.46 -10.02 -21.73
C ASP A 244 8.91 -9.24 -20.48
N HIS A 245 8.00 -8.97 -19.52
CA HIS A 245 8.26 -8.13 -18.35
C HIS A 245 7.64 -8.77 -17.08
N LYS A 246 8.33 -9.77 -16.54
CA LYS A 246 7.92 -10.47 -15.30
C LYS A 246 8.61 -9.89 -14.06
N ASP A 247 8.63 -8.58 -13.91
CA ASP A 247 9.05 -7.95 -12.66
C ASP A 247 7.84 -7.59 -11.77
N GLU A 248 8.05 -7.55 -10.45
CA GLU A 248 6.98 -7.30 -9.48
C GLU A 248 6.32 -5.92 -9.68
N GLU A 249 7.05 -4.96 -10.26
CA GLU A 249 6.57 -3.60 -10.49
C GLU A 249 5.59 -3.53 -11.67
N THR A 250 5.80 -4.35 -12.71
CA THR A 250 4.88 -4.45 -13.87
C THR A 250 3.62 -5.25 -13.55
N LEU A 251 3.67 -6.14 -12.57
CA LEU A 251 2.55 -6.98 -12.14
C LEU A 251 1.61 -6.29 -11.16
N LYS A 252 1.99 -5.14 -10.60
CA LYS A 252 1.18 -4.45 -9.60
C LYS A 252 -0.21 -4.08 -10.13
N MET A 253 -1.20 -4.11 -9.23
CA MET A 253 -2.54 -3.64 -9.51
C MET A 253 -2.53 -2.17 -9.96
N SER A 254 -3.18 -1.87 -11.07
CA SER A 254 -3.19 -0.54 -11.66
C SER A 254 -4.61 -0.07 -12.00
N LYS A 255 -4.88 1.21 -11.71
CA LYS A 255 -6.13 1.89 -12.04
C LYS A 255 -6.34 2.08 -13.54
N SER A 256 -5.27 2.09 -14.33
CA SER A 256 -5.33 2.26 -15.79
C SER A 256 -5.90 1.04 -16.53
N LYS A 257 -6.04 -0.09 -15.84
CA LYS A 257 -6.66 -1.32 -16.36
C LYS A 257 -7.83 -1.71 -15.44
N PRO A 258 -9.01 -1.08 -15.52
CA PRO A 258 -10.11 -1.29 -14.57
C PRO A 258 -10.53 -2.73 -14.37
N GLY A 259 -10.50 -3.55 -15.43
CA GLY A 259 -10.80 -4.99 -15.38
C GLY A 259 -9.78 -5.83 -14.59
N SER A 260 -8.59 -5.28 -14.29
CA SER A 260 -7.53 -5.96 -13.53
C SER A 260 -7.45 -5.54 -12.07
N ALA A 261 -8.34 -4.64 -11.62
CA ALA A 261 -8.35 -4.11 -10.28
C ALA A 261 -9.73 -4.25 -9.62
N ILE A 262 -9.74 -4.62 -8.34
CA ILE A 262 -10.93 -4.53 -7.50
C ILE A 262 -10.83 -3.23 -6.71
N PHE A 263 -11.92 -2.46 -6.73
CA PHE A 263 -12.07 -1.23 -5.97
C PHE A 263 -12.79 -1.48 -4.65
N VAL A 264 -12.53 -0.66 -3.66
CA VAL A 264 -13.08 -0.88 -2.30
C VAL A 264 -14.60 -0.75 -2.21
N HIS A 265 -15.22 -0.11 -3.19
CA HIS A 265 -16.67 0.07 -3.33
C HIS A 265 -17.33 -0.87 -4.35
N ASP A 266 -16.57 -1.78 -4.98
CA ASP A 266 -17.13 -2.73 -5.95
C ASP A 266 -18.24 -3.58 -5.31
N THR A 267 -19.31 -3.82 -6.06
CA THR A 267 -20.40 -4.68 -5.62
C THR A 267 -19.95 -6.15 -5.56
N PRO A 268 -20.67 -7.02 -4.84
CA PRO A 268 -20.39 -8.45 -4.85
C PRO A 268 -20.35 -9.06 -6.27
N GLU A 269 -21.22 -8.61 -7.15
CA GLU A 269 -21.31 -9.07 -8.53
C GLU A 269 -20.09 -8.65 -9.35
N GLU A 270 -19.67 -7.39 -9.23
CA GLU A 270 -18.46 -6.85 -9.89
C GLU A 270 -17.20 -7.58 -9.41
N ILE A 271 -17.08 -7.85 -8.09
CA ILE A 271 -15.96 -8.60 -7.51
C ILE A 271 -15.91 -10.01 -8.10
N ARG A 272 -17.05 -10.74 -8.12
CA ARG A 272 -17.11 -12.09 -8.68
C ARG A 272 -16.75 -12.10 -10.15
N GLU A 273 -17.26 -11.16 -10.95
CA GLU A 273 -16.97 -11.07 -12.36
C GLU A 273 -15.49 -10.82 -12.63
N LYS A 274 -14.87 -9.89 -11.91
CA LYS A 274 -13.44 -9.56 -12.03
C LYS A 274 -12.56 -10.76 -11.63
N ILE A 275 -12.84 -11.42 -10.51
CA ILE A 275 -12.07 -12.58 -10.06
C ILE A 275 -12.26 -13.78 -10.98
N LYS A 276 -13.47 -14.02 -11.51
CA LYS A 276 -13.72 -15.06 -12.49
C LYS A 276 -12.81 -14.93 -13.71
N LYS A 277 -12.59 -13.70 -14.19
CA LYS A 277 -11.73 -13.40 -15.35
C LYS A 277 -10.23 -13.31 -15.00
N ALA A 278 -9.88 -13.36 -13.71
CA ALA A 278 -8.50 -13.23 -13.25
C ALA A 278 -7.59 -14.30 -13.85
N TYR A 279 -6.36 -13.95 -14.14
CA TYR A 279 -5.31 -14.90 -14.49
C TYR A 279 -5.07 -15.86 -13.30
N GLY A 280 -4.94 -17.14 -13.58
CA GLY A 280 -4.75 -18.17 -12.55
C GLY A 280 -4.72 -19.55 -13.22
N PRO A 281 -3.66 -19.86 -13.99
CA PRO A 281 -3.51 -21.15 -14.64
C PRO A 281 -3.29 -22.25 -13.60
N PRO A 282 -3.73 -23.49 -13.87
CA PRO A 282 -3.46 -24.64 -13.02
C PRO A 282 -1.94 -24.84 -12.77
N LYS A 283 -1.57 -25.31 -11.58
CA LYS A 283 -0.19 -25.61 -11.14
C LYS A 283 0.74 -24.40 -10.99
N GLU A 284 0.51 -23.33 -11.73
CA GLU A 284 1.37 -22.14 -11.72
C GLU A 284 1.16 -21.33 -10.44
N THR A 285 2.19 -21.19 -9.64
CA THR A 285 2.15 -20.44 -8.38
C THR A 285 3.06 -19.22 -8.39
N GLU A 286 4.00 -19.16 -9.31
CA GLU A 286 4.84 -17.99 -9.56
C GLU A 286 4.09 -17.02 -10.45
N PHE A 287 4.12 -15.71 -10.10
CA PHE A 287 3.40 -14.65 -10.82
C PHE A 287 1.87 -14.85 -10.92
N ASN A 288 1.31 -15.73 -10.08
CA ASN A 288 -0.12 -15.97 -10.00
C ASN A 288 -0.78 -15.00 -9.02
N PRO A 289 -1.65 -14.05 -9.49
CA PRO A 289 -2.30 -13.08 -8.62
C PRO A 289 -3.18 -13.72 -7.54
N LEU A 290 -3.81 -14.85 -7.80
CA LEU A 290 -4.64 -15.53 -6.80
C LEU A 290 -3.79 -16.00 -5.62
N ILE A 291 -2.65 -16.62 -5.89
CA ILE A 291 -1.69 -17.06 -4.86
C ILE A 291 -1.05 -15.86 -4.15
N ASN A 292 -0.73 -14.78 -4.89
CA ASN A 292 -0.25 -13.53 -4.29
C ASN A 292 -1.27 -12.99 -3.28
N TRP A 293 -2.56 -12.91 -3.65
CA TRP A 293 -3.61 -12.39 -2.77
C TRP A 293 -3.89 -13.28 -1.55
N VAL A 294 -3.82 -14.60 -1.71
CA VAL A 294 -3.89 -15.51 -0.55
C VAL A 294 -2.79 -15.16 0.46
N LYS A 295 -1.55 -15.04 0.00
CA LYS A 295 -0.40 -14.72 0.87
C LYS A 295 -0.51 -13.35 1.51
N THR A 296 -0.82 -12.32 0.72
CA THR A 296 -0.71 -10.91 1.16
C THR A 296 -1.97 -10.36 1.79
N LEU A 297 -3.16 -10.83 1.42
CA LEU A 297 -4.42 -10.33 1.95
C LEU A 297 -5.07 -11.31 2.95
N VAL A 298 -5.20 -12.60 2.57
CA VAL A 298 -5.91 -13.58 3.41
C VAL A 298 -5.06 -13.96 4.61
N PHE A 299 -3.83 -14.42 4.39
CA PHE A 299 -2.89 -14.79 5.45
C PHE A 299 -2.09 -13.60 6.00
N TRP A 300 -2.24 -12.44 5.41
CA TRP A 300 -1.61 -11.19 5.85
C TRP A 300 -0.08 -11.27 6.03
N GLY A 301 0.58 -12.01 5.14
CA GLY A 301 2.04 -12.20 5.18
C GLY A 301 2.51 -13.21 6.24
N GLU A 302 1.59 -13.86 6.97
CA GLU A 302 1.91 -14.91 7.93
C GLU A 302 1.96 -16.29 7.26
N GLU A 303 2.74 -17.21 7.82
CA GLU A 303 2.77 -18.59 7.34
C GLU A 303 1.49 -19.35 7.67
N THR A 304 0.85 -18.98 8.77
CA THR A 304 -0.33 -19.62 9.32
C THR A 304 -1.52 -18.66 9.42
N GLY A 305 -2.71 -19.21 9.27
CA GLY A 305 -3.97 -18.47 9.34
C GLY A 305 -5.13 -19.42 9.13
N GLU A 306 -6.25 -18.93 8.63
CA GLU A 306 -7.39 -19.76 8.26
C GLU A 306 -7.97 -19.28 6.94
N PHE A 307 -8.12 -20.19 5.99
CA PHE A 307 -8.79 -19.94 4.73
C PHE A 307 -9.66 -21.12 4.33
N VAL A 308 -10.97 -20.92 4.35
CA VAL A 308 -11.96 -21.95 4.01
C VAL A 308 -12.30 -21.87 2.53
N ILE A 309 -12.24 -23.01 1.86
CA ILE A 309 -12.66 -23.17 0.46
C ILE A 309 -13.84 -24.11 0.41
N ASN A 310 -15.01 -23.55 0.17
CA ASN A 310 -16.24 -24.31 0.02
C ASN A 310 -16.34 -24.90 -1.38
N ARG A 311 -16.57 -26.22 -1.48
CA ARG A 311 -16.73 -26.91 -2.75
C ARG A 311 -17.65 -28.14 -2.62
N PRO A 312 -18.33 -28.52 -3.72
CA PRO A 312 -19.20 -29.66 -3.72
C PRO A 312 -18.49 -30.97 -3.32
N GLU A 313 -19.19 -31.88 -2.65
CA GLU A 313 -18.71 -33.21 -2.25
C GLU A 313 -18.05 -34.01 -3.40
N LYS A 314 -18.62 -33.95 -4.60
CA LYS A 314 -18.07 -34.59 -5.81
C LYS A 314 -16.67 -34.09 -6.20
N PHE A 315 -16.24 -32.93 -5.67
CA PHE A 315 -14.90 -32.36 -5.87
C PHE A 315 -14.05 -32.42 -4.60
N GLY A 316 -14.44 -33.25 -3.63
CA GLY A 316 -13.70 -33.51 -2.39
C GLY A 316 -14.23 -32.77 -1.15
N GLY A 317 -15.36 -32.05 -1.26
CA GLY A 317 -15.97 -31.31 -0.15
C GLY A 317 -15.15 -30.09 0.28
N ASP A 318 -15.61 -29.44 1.35
CA ASP A 318 -14.96 -28.26 1.92
C ASP A 318 -13.56 -28.58 2.44
N VAL A 319 -12.64 -27.62 2.30
CA VAL A 319 -11.29 -27.72 2.84
C VAL A 319 -10.88 -26.43 3.53
N THR A 320 -10.24 -26.56 4.69
CA THR A 320 -9.67 -25.42 5.43
C THR A 320 -8.16 -25.50 5.39
N TYR A 321 -7.53 -24.46 4.86
CA TYR A 321 -6.09 -24.31 4.89
C TYR A 321 -5.68 -23.45 6.08
N THR A 322 -4.81 -24.02 6.94
CA THR A 322 -4.22 -23.31 8.08
C THR A 322 -2.79 -22.86 7.83
N LYS A 323 -2.20 -23.29 6.72
CA LYS A 323 -0.86 -22.90 6.25
C LYS A 323 -0.88 -22.55 4.78
N VAL A 324 -0.22 -21.46 4.45
CA VAL A 324 -0.03 -21.04 3.05
C VAL A 324 0.66 -22.13 2.22
N ALA A 325 1.67 -22.79 2.80
CA ALA A 325 2.46 -23.81 2.12
C ALA A 325 1.60 -25.01 1.65
N ASP A 326 0.63 -25.44 2.48
CA ASP A 326 -0.25 -26.56 2.15
C ASP A 326 -1.20 -26.20 1.00
N LEU A 327 -1.74 -24.97 1.00
CA LEU A 327 -2.56 -24.46 -0.11
C LEU A 327 -1.76 -24.41 -1.42
N VAL A 328 -0.53 -23.88 -1.36
CA VAL A 328 0.34 -23.78 -2.53
C VAL A 328 0.69 -25.17 -3.07
N ALA A 329 1.01 -26.12 -2.18
CA ALA A 329 1.31 -27.50 -2.57
C ALA A 329 0.11 -28.20 -3.25
N ASP A 330 -1.09 -28.03 -2.69
CA ASP A 330 -2.31 -28.62 -3.26
C ASP A 330 -2.70 -27.96 -4.60
N TYR A 331 -2.45 -26.66 -4.76
CA TYR A 331 -2.64 -25.98 -6.05
C TYR A 331 -1.66 -26.50 -7.12
N GLN A 332 -0.39 -26.69 -6.77
CA GLN A 332 0.62 -27.28 -7.67
C GLN A 332 0.31 -28.75 -8.02
N ALA A 333 -0.25 -29.49 -7.07
CA ALA A 333 -0.63 -30.90 -7.26
C ALA A 333 -2.01 -31.09 -7.93
N GLU A 334 -2.69 -29.99 -8.34
CA GLU A 334 -4.06 -30.02 -8.90
C GLU A 334 -5.12 -30.62 -7.98
N LYS A 335 -4.88 -30.66 -6.68
CA LYS A 335 -5.90 -31.01 -5.68
C LYS A 335 -6.81 -29.82 -5.36
N LEU A 336 -6.30 -28.58 -5.53
CA LEU A 336 -7.05 -27.34 -5.47
C LEU A 336 -7.11 -26.72 -6.87
N PHE A 337 -8.30 -26.66 -7.46
CA PHE A 337 -8.50 -26.09 -8.79
C PHE A 337 -8.61 -24.55 -8.75
N PRO A 338 -8.17 -23.86 -9.85
CA PRO A 338 -8.26 -22.41 -9.95
C PRO A 338 -9.67 -21.85 -9.71
N LEU A 339 -10.72 -22.56 -10.15
CA LEU A 339 -12.11 -22.10 -9.96
C LEU A 339 -12.51 -22.09 -8.48
N ASP A 340 -12.13 -23.11 -7.73
CA ASP A 340 -12.44 -23.20 -6.29
C ASP A 340 -11.73 -22.08 -5.53
N LEU A 341 -10.44 -21.85 -5.85
CA LEU A 341 -9.67 -20.76 -5.27
C LEU A 341 -10.25 -19.38 -5.62
N LYS A 342 -10.68 -19.17 -6.88
CA LYS A 342 -11.34 -17.92 -7.32
C LYS A 342 -12.62 -17.67 -6.55
N ASN A 343 -13.47 -18.67 -6.40
CA ASN A 343 -14.73 -18.54 -5.67
C ASN A 343 -14.48 -18.18 -4.20
N ALA A 344 -13.58 -18.89 -3.53
CA ALA A 344 -13.25 -18.63 -2.12
C ALA A 344 -12.62 -17.25 -1.92
N LEU A 345 -11.73 -16.80 -2.80
CA LEU A 345 -11.18 -15.45 -2.77
C LEU A 345 -12.25 -14.39 -2.99
N ALA A 346 -13.18 -14.61 -3.92
CA ALA A 346 -14.29 -13.69 -4.14
C ALA A 346 -15.15 -13.56 -2.87
N ASP A 347 -15.52 -14.68 -2.25
CA ASP A 347 -16.30 -14.69 -1.01
C ASP A 347 -15.57 -13.96 0.11
N TRP A 348 -14.28 -14.24 0.29
CA TRP A 348 -13.46 -13.57 1.30
C TRP A 348 -13.38 -12.06 1.08
N ILE A 349 -13.13 -11.60 -0.16
CA ILE A 349 -13.04 -10.17 -0.48
C ILE A 349 -14.39 -9.47 -0.33
N ILE A 350 -15.48 -10.13 -0.75
CA ILE A 350 -16.84 -9.61 -0.57
C ILE A 350 -17.13 -9.40 0.92
N ALA A 351 -16.84 -10.37 1.76
CA ALA A 351 -17.00 -10.24 3.20
C ALA A 351 -16.09 -9.15 3.80
N LYS A 352 -14.81 -9.13 3.39
CA LYS A 352 -13.82 -8.15 3.89
C LYS A 352 -14.17 -6.71 3.53
N LEU A 353 -14.74 -6.46 2.35
CA LEU A 353 -15.12 -5.12 1.88
C LEU A 353 -16.54 -4.69 2.31
N GLU A 354 -17.27 -5.50 3.04
CA GLU A 354 -18.63 -5.14 3.50
C GLU A 354 -18.67 -3.79 4.24
N PRO A 355 -17.76 -3.50 5.22
CA PRO A 355 -17.74 -2.21 5.89
C PRO A 355 -17.47 -1.03 4.93
N ALA A 356 -16.63 -1.23 3.91
CA ALA A 356 -16.36 -0.19 2.93
C ALA A 356 -17.58 0.07 2.03
N ARG A 357 -18.27 -0.97 1.57
CA ARG A 357 -19.51 -0.79 0.79
C ARG A 357 -20.58 -0.06 1.59
N LYS A 358 -20.79 -0.44 2.87
CA LYS A 358 -21.73 0.26 3.76
C LYS A 358 -21.40 1.75 3.92
N HIS A 359 -20.11 2.09 4.01
CA HIS A 359 -19.68 3.48 4.08
C HIS A 359 -20.10 4.27 2.82
N PHE A 360 -20.00 3.68 1.64
CA PHE A 360 -20.42 4.31 0.38
C PHE A 360 -21.94 4.30 0.13
N GLU A 361 -22.75 3.74 1.02
CA GLU A 361 -24.19 3.92 1.05
C GLU A 361 -24.62 5.23 1.71
N GLU A 362 -23.76 5.83 2.56
CA GLU A 362 -23.97 7.13 3.19
C GLU A 362 -24.00 8.24 2.11
N SER A 363 -24.82 9.27 2.32
CA SER A 363 -25.12 10.31 1.30
C SER A 363 -23.87 11.04 0.80
N GLY A 364 -22.96 11.44 1.69
CA GLY A 364 -21.73 12.16 1.36
C GLY A 364 -20.75 11.31 0.54
N PRO A 365 -20.25 10.18 1.06
CA PRO A 365 -19.36 9.27 0.34
C PRO A 365 -19.94 8.77 -1.00
N LYS A 366 -21.24 8.50 -1.05
CA LYS A 366 -21.95 8.09 -2.28
C LYS A 366 -21.90 9.18 -3.35
N ALA A 367 -22.16 10.44 -2.98
CA ALA A 367 -22.08 11.57 -3.90
C ALA A 367 -20.65 11.79 -4.39
N GLY A 368 -19.66 11.72 -3.49
CA GLY A 368 -18.24 11.80 -3.83
C GLY A 368 -17.79 10.74 -4.82
N LEU A 369 -18.24 9.48 -4.63
CA LEU A 369 -17.96 8.39 -5.57
C LEU A 369 -18.59 8.64 -6.96
N ALA A 370 -19.84 9.10 -7.01
CA ALA A 370 -20.50 9.43 -8.27
C ALA A 370 -19.72 10.52 -9.01
N ARG A 371 -19.37 11.60 -8.31
CA ARG A 371 -18.59 12.71 -8.87
C ARG A 371 -17.21 12.27 -9.35
N MET A 372 -16.51 11.41 -8.59
CA MET A 372 -15.21 10.86 -8.99
C MET A 372 -15.31 10.05 -10.30
N LYS A 373 -16.35 9.24 -10.45
CA LYS A 373 -16.61 8.49 -11.71
C LYS A 373 -16.83 9.44 -12.89
N GLU A 374 -17.62 10.50 -12.72
CA GLU A 374 -17.82 11.53 -13.76
C GLU A 374 -16.49 12.19 -14.18
N MET A 375 -15.64 12.59 -13.21
CA MET A 375 -14.33 13.18 -13.51
C MET A 375 -13.40 12.23 -14.28
N MET A 376 -13.54 10.92 -14.10
CA MET A 376 -12.75 9.93 -14.82
C MET A 376 -13.26 9.67 -16.24
N GLU A 377 -14.55 9.84 -16.52
CA GLU A 377 -15.17 9.66 -17.83
C GLU A 377 -14.91 10.83 -18.79
N ILE A 378 -14.62 12.02 -18.27
CA ILE A 378 -14.34 13.24 -19.03
C ILE A 378 -12.91 13.25 -19.66
N LYS A 379 -12.26 12.14 -19.80
CA LYS A 379 -10.92 12.05 -20.43
C LYS A 379 -10.97 11.87 -21.92
#